data_fc84d3511d2b9cdba56b938b9dd4e094
#
_entry.id   fc84d3511d2b9cdba56b938b9dd4e094
#
_cell.length_a   1.000
_cell.length_b   1.000
_cell.length_c   1.000
_cell.angle_alpha   90.00
_cell.angle_beta   90.00
_cell.angle_gamma   90.00
#
_symmetry.space_group_name_H-M   'P 1'
#
loop_
_entity.id
_entity.type
_entity.pdbx_description
1 polymer ?
#
loop_
_entity_poly.entity_id
_entity_poly.type
_entity_poly.pdbx_seq_one_letter_code
_entity_poly.pdbx_strand_id
1 'polypeptide(L)'
;MGKVPEPTIKRLFSYYRCLKYDNNDMIPDYICSDKFGEKLGIKSTLLRRDLSFIGHLGQKGKGYKKDKLEKNLEKIIGLNKEWEIALVGAGNLGKALLRYDKFREMGLYITEVFDNDLDKIGRNLGGCLVKNVKSINKIINKKGIKIVILAIQQDDIEGVLQELRKTNIKAIWNLS
;
A
#
# COMPACT_ATOMS: atom_id res chain seq x y z
N MET A 1 -14.80 -1.57 -16.38
CA MET A 1 -13.78 -2.56 -16.03
C MET A 1 -14.34 -3.46 -14.93
N GLY A 2 -14.38 -4.78 -15.10
CA GLY A 2 -14.83 -5.71 -14.06
C GLY A 2 -13.89 -5.65 -12.84
N LYS A 3 -14.42 -6.02 -11.66
CA LYS A 3 -13.63 -6.08 -10.44
C LYS A 3 -12.51 -7.14 -10.58
N VAL A 4 -11.25 -6.72 -10.45
CA VAL A 4 -10.10 -7.65 -10.49
C VAL A 4 -10.16 -8.56 -9.26
N PRO A 5 -10.09 -9.89 -9.40
CA PRO A 5 -10.11 -10.82 -8.27
C PRO A 5 -8.90 -10.59 -7.33
N GLU A 6 -9.13 -10.74 -6.02
CA GLU A 6 -8.07 -10.52 -5.02
C GLU A 6 -6.80 -11.37 -5.26
N PRO A 7 -6.89 -12.68 -5.59
CA PRO A 7 -5.70 -13.47 -5.91
C PRO A 7 -4.92 -12.91 -7.11
N THR A 8 -5.62 -12.33 -8.10
CA THR A 8 -5.00 -11.68 -9.25
C THR A 8 -4.26 -10.41 -8.81
N ILE A 9 -4.86 -9.58 -7.94
CA ILE A 9 -4.22 -8.36 -7.42
C ILE A 9 -2.90 -8.70 -6.72
N LYS A 10 -2.87 -9.74 -5.89
CA LYS A 10 -1.65 -10.20 -5.22
C LYS A 10 -0.55 -10.59 -6.22
N ARG A 11 -0.90 -11.28 -7.31
CA ARG A 11 0.06 -11.63 -8.35
C ARG A 11 0.51 -10.41 -9.16
N LEU A 12 -0.39 -9.48 -9.51
CA LEU A 12 -0.03 -8.24 -10.19
C LEU A 12 0.99 -7.42 -9.38
N PHE A 13 0.88 -7.42 -8.06
CA PHE A 13 1.87 -6.81 -7.18
C PHE A 13 3.24 -7.52 -7.27
N SER A 14 3.25 -8.85 -7.30
CA SER A 14 4.49 -9.62 -7.51
C SER A 14 5.12 -9.35 -8.88
N TYR A 15 4.30 -9.18 -9.93
CA TYR A 15 4.79 -8.82 -11.27
C TYR A 15 5.44 -7.43 -11.28
N TYR A 16 4.80 -6.45 -10.61
CA TYR A 16 5.36 -5.12 -10.44
C TYR A 16 6.71 -5.15 -9.73
N ARG A 17 6.79 -5.86 -8.60
CA ARG A 17 8.04 -6.00 -7.84
C ARG A 17 9.17 -6.61 -8.66
N CYS A 18 8.87 -7.63 -9.45
CA CYS A 18 9.84 -8.24 -10.35
C CYS A 18 10.36 -7.25 -11.38
N LEU A 19 9.47 -6.45 -12.00
CA LEU A 19 9.88 -5.44 -13.00
C LEU A 19 10.71 -4.31 -12.39
N LYS A 20 10.41 -3.91 -11.14
CA LYS A 20 10.99 -2.72 -10.49
C LYS A 20 12.30 -2.99 -9.76
N TYR A 21 12.39 -4.14 -9.09
CA TYR A 21 13.44 -4.39 -8.09
C TYR A 21 14.32 -5.61 -8.41
N ASP A 22 14.11 -6.30 -9.53
CA ASP A 22 14.93 -7.43 -9.90
C ASP A 22 16.24 -6.95 -10.54
N ASN A 23 17.26 -6.86 -9.70
CA ASN A 23 18.60 -6.38 -10.08
C ASN A 23 19.48 -7.48 -10.71
N ASN A 24 19.05 -8.76 -10.71
CA ASN A 24 19.91 -9.89 -11.11
C ASN A 24 20.02 -10.09 -12.63
N ASP A 25 19.01 -9.64 -13.39
CA ASP A 25 19.05 -9.64 -14.84
C ASP A 25 18.37 -8.36 -15.36
N MET A 26 19.04 -7.59 -16.17
CA MET A 26 18.39 -6.46 -16.83
C MET A 26 17.19 -6.97 -17.63
N ILE A 27 15.99 -6.70 -17.14
CA ILE A 27 14.78 -7.00 -17.89
C ILE A 27 14.82 -6.14 -19.15
N PRO A 28 14.82 -6.74 -20.36
CA PRO A 28 14.89 -6.00 -21.60
C PRO A 28 13.66 -5.10 -21.78
N ASP A 29 13.76 -4.10 -22.67
CA ASP A 29 12.65 -3.18 -22.97
C ASP A 29 11.34 -3.90 -23.34
N TYR A 30 11.46 -5.09 -23.91
CA TYR A 30 10.34 -5.97 -24.23
C TYR A 30 10.56 -7.35 -23.59
N ILE A 31 9.58 -7.81 -22.83
CA ILE A 31 9.58 -9.15 -22.23
C ILE A 31 8.41 -9.97 -22.75
N CYS A 32 8.67 -11.15 -23.29
CA CYS A 32 7.61 -12.07 -23.69
C CYS A 32 6.99 -12.77 -22.46
N SER A 33 5.74 -13.21 -22.59
CA SER A 33 5.01 -13.85 -21.49
C SER A 33 5.66 -15.13 -20.99
N ASP A 34 6.42 -15.84 -21.82
CA ASP A 34 7.04 -17.10 -21.41
C ASP A 34 8.27 -16.82 -20.53
N LYS A 35 9.17 -15.94 -20.95
CA LYS A 35 10.33 -15.52 -20.13
C LYS A 35 9.90 -14.83 -18.84
N PHE A 36 8.85 -14.00 -18.90
CA PHE A 36 8.35 -13.32 -17.70
C PHE A 36 7.68 -14.30 -16.76
N GLY A 37 6.92 -15.27 -17.27
CA GLY A 37 6.33 -16.35 -16.49
C GLY A 37 7.38 -17.24 -15.82
N GLU A 38 8.44 -17.62 -16.55
CA GLU A 38 9.57 -18.38 -16.03
C GLU A 38 10.25 -17.64 -14.88
N LYS A 39 10.54 -16.35 -15.04
CA LYS A 39 11.14 -15.49 -14.00
C LYS A 39 10.26 -15.39 -12.73
N LEU A 40 8.95 -15.44 -12.89
CA LEU A 40 7.97 -15.40 -11.81
C LEU A 40 7.59 -16.80 -11.24
N GLY A 41 8.10 -17.87 -11.84
CA GLY A 41 7.74 -19.26 -11.47
C GLY A 41 6.28 -19.61 -11.77
N ILE A 42 5.65 -18.99 -12.80
CA ILE A 42 4.26 -19.22 -13.16
C ILE A 42 4.10 -19.55 -14.67
N LYS A 43 3.00 -20.22 -15.01
CA LYS A 43 2.68 -20.48 -16.42
C LYS A 43 2.36 -19.18 -17.17
N SER A 44 2.89 -19.02 -18.38
CA SER A 44 2.63 -17.85 -19.22
C SER A 44 1.14 -17.65 -19.57
N THR A 45 0.35 -18.73 -19.57
CA THR A 45 -1.10 -18.66 -19.74
C THR A 45 -1.78 -17.94 -18.58
N LEU A 46 -1.34 -18.20 -17.33
CA LEU A 46 -1.84 -17.51 -16.14
C LEU A 46 -1.46 -16.04 -16.17
N LEU A 47 -0.19 -15.75 -16.50
CA LEU A 47 0.31 -14.38 -16.65
C LEU A 47 -0.53 -13.57 -17.66
N ARG A 48 -0.77 -14.15 -18.85
CA ARG A 48 -1.59 -13.50 -19.90
C ARG A 48 -3.02 -13.24 -19.43
N ARG A 49 -3.63 -14.19 -18.72
CA ARG A 49 -4.96 -14.04 -18.15
C ARG A 49 -5.01 -12.91 -17.12
N ASP A 50 -4.03 -12.86 -16.21
CA ASP A 50 -3.95 -11.80 -15.19
C ASP A 50 -3.75 -10.42 -15.83
N LEU A 51 -2.82 -10.32 -16.79
CA LEU A 51 -2.56 -9.06 -17.48
C LEU A 51 -3.74 -8.60 -18.36
N SER A 52 -4.62 -9.49 -18.79
CA SER A 52 -5.83 -9.10 -19.52
C SER A 52 -6.79 -8.23 -18.70
N PHE A 53 -6.77 -8.34 -17.35
CA PHE A 53 -7.55 -7.47 -16.48
C PHE A 53 -7.10 -6.00 -16.49
N ILE A 54 -5.85 -5.74 -16.89
CA ILE A 54 -5.28 -4.38 -16.96
C ILE A 54 -5.22 -3.84 -18.40
N GLY A 55 -5.77 -4.59 -19.35
CA GLY A 55 -5.91 -4.19 -20.75
C GLY A 55 -4.97 -4.92 -21.71
N HIS A 56 -5.09 -4.59 -22.98
CA HIS A 56 -4.27 -5.18 -24.04
C HIS A 56 -2.91 -4.49 -24.13
N LEU A 57 -1.96 -4.92 -23.30
CA LEU A 57 -0.62 -4.33 -23.21
C LEU A 57 0.41 -5.02 -24.09
N GLY A 58 0.14 -6.27 -24.47
CA GLY A 58 1.05 -7.09 -25.29
C GLY A 58 1.03 -6.68 -26.75
N GLN A 59 2.20 -6.73 -27.38
CA GLN A 59 2.37 -6.60 -28.84
C GLN A 59 2.67 -7.97 -29.43
N LYS A 60 1.95 -8.33 -30.50
CA LYS A 60 2.13 -9.61 -31.19
C LYS A 60 3.60 -9.77 -31.64
N GLY A 61 4.22 -10.88 -31.28
CA GLY A 61 5.61 -11.20 -31.60
C GLY A 61 6.69 -10.50 -30.76
N LYS A 62 6.35 -9.44 -30.00
CA LYS A 62 7.32 -8.69 -29.17
C LYS A 62 7.13 -8.87 -27.66
N GLY A 63 5.90 -9.19 -27.21
CA GLY A 63 5.56 -9.28 -25.80
C GLY A 63 5.12 -7.93 -25.21
N TYR A 64 5.52 -7.66 -23.96
CA TYR A 64 5.13 -6.47 -23.21
C TYR A 64 6.27 -5.48 -23.12
N LYS A 65 6.01 -4.20 -23.46
CA LYS A 65 6.98 -3.13 -23.22
C LYS A 65 7.07 -2.88 -21.71
N LYS A 66 8.27 -2.98 -21.14
CA LYS A 66 8.55 -2.90 -19.69
C LYS A 66 7.91 -1.67 -19.06
N ASP A 67 8.25 -0.47 -19.53
CA ASP A 67 7.77 0.79 -18.93
C ASP A 67 6.25 0.92 -18.98
N LYS A 68 5.64 0.46 -20.09
CA LYS A 68 4.17 0.50 -20.23
C LYS A 68 3.49 -0.47 -19.28
N LEU A 69 4.06 -1.66 -19.12
CA LEU A 69 3.54 -2.68 -18.21
C LEU A 69 3.67 -2.21 -16.76
N GLU A 70 4.82 -1.68 -16.37
CA GLU A 70 5.09 -1.14 -15.04
C GLU A 70 4.09 -0.04 -14.66
N LYS A 71 3.93 0.99 -15.51
CA LYS A 71 2.97 2.09 -15.27
C LYS A 71 1.52 1.61 -15.14
N ASN A 72 1.11 0.60 -15.91
CA ASN A 72 -0.24 0.07 -15.81
C ASN A 72 -0.43 -0.77 -14.54
N LEU A 73 0.59 -1.51 -14.12
CA LEU A 73 0.59 -2.24 -12.85
C LEU A 73 0.51 -1.24 -11.68
N GLU A 74 1.34 -0.20 -11.66
CA GLU A 74 1.28 0.87 -10.64
C GLU A 74 -0.13 1.45 -10.51
N LYS A 75 -0.78 1.72 -11.65
CA LYS A 75 -2.14 2.27 -11.67
C LYS A 75 -3.16 1.33 -11.07
N ILE A 76 -3.11 0.02 -11.38
CA ILE A 76 -4.11 -0.94 -10.93
C ILE A 76 -3.94 -1.29 -9.44
N ILE A 77 -2.69 -1.38 -8.97
CA ILE A 77 -2.36 -1.65 -7.57
C ILE A 77 -2.37 -0.39 -6.70
N GLY A 78 -2.57 0.79 -7.31
CA GLY A 78 -2.74 2.06 -6.59
C GLY A 78 -1.45 2.72 -6.12
N LEU A 79 -0.28 2.33 -6.63
CA LEU A 79 1.02 2.95 -6.32
C LEU A 79 1.27 4.27 -7.04
N ASN A 80 0.42 4.65 -7.98
CA ASN A 80 0.48 5.93 -8.67
C ASN A 80 -0.29 7.04 -7.95
N LYS A 81 -0.72 6.82 -6.72
CA LYS A 81 -1.48 7.76 -5.89
C LYS A 81 -0.76 7.99 -4.58
N GLU A 82 -0.96 9.17 -4.05
CA GLU A 82 -0.60 9.48 -2.69
C GLU A 82 -1.73 9.06 -1.73
N TRP A 83 -1.35 8.40 -0.65
CA TRP A 83 -2.27 7.93 0.37
C TRP A 83 -1.95 8.59 1.71
N GLU A 84 -2.89 9.35 2.21
CA GLU A 84 -2.84 9.81 3.59
C GLU A 84 -3.17 8.66 4.55
N ILE A 85 -2.34 8.50 5.56
CA ILE A 85 -2.42 7.43 6.56
C ILE A 85 -2.57 8.04 7.94
N ALA A 86 -3.43 7.46 8.75
CA ALA A 86 -3.49 7.72 10.16
C ALA A 86 -2.67 6.64 10.93
N LEU A 87 -1.84 7.07 11.86
CA LEU A 87 -1.08 6.22 12.76
C LEU A 87 -1.71 6.27 14.15
N VAL A 88 -1.98 5.13 14.73
CA VAL A 88 -2.39 4.99 16.13
C VAL A 88 -1.25 4.35 16.91
N GLY A 89 -0.77 5.08 17.91
CA GLY A 89 0.38 4.73 18.73
C GLY A 89 1.60 5.62 18.43
N ALA A 90 1.91 6.54 19.35
CA ALA A 90 3.07 7.44 19.32
C ALA A 90 4.24 6.91 20.18
N GLY A 91 4.34 5.58 20.33
CA GLY A 91 5.43 4.89 21.01
C GLY A 91 6.68 4.74 20.13
N ASN A 92 7.60 3.85 20.51
CA ASN A 92 8.85 3.66 19.78
C ASN A 92 8.64 3.20 18.34
N LEU A 93 7.71 2.25 18.12
CA LEU A 93 7.38 1.79 16.78
C LEU A 93 6.77 2.92 15.94
N GLY A 94 5.80 3.66 16.50
CA GLY A 94 5.18 4.80 15.80
C GLY A 94 6.21 5.87 15.41
N LYS A 95 7.15 6.19 16.31
CA LYS A 95 8.28 7.11 16.00
C LYS A 95 9.17 6.59 14.88
N ALA A 96 9.46 5.29 14.86
CA ALA A 96 10.26 4.68 13.79
C ALA A 96 9.53 4.75 12.44
N LEU A 97 8.24 4.47 12.40
CA LEU A 97 7.43 4.54 11.19
C LEU A 97 7.36 5.95 10.61
N LEU A 98 7.25 6.98 11.45
CA LEU A 98 7.23 8.38 11.01
C LEU A 98 8.56 8.85 10.39
N ARG A 99 9.67 8.20 10.75
CA ARG A 99 11.01 8.47 10.21
C ARG A 99 11.38 7.60 9.02
N TYR A 100 10.49 6.67 8.62
CA TYR A 100 10.78 5.72 7.56
C TYR A 100 10.50 6.32 6.18
N ASP A 101 11.53 6.89 5.56
CA ASP A 101 11.43 7.64 4.30
C ASP A 101 10.86 6.81 3.14
N LYS A 102 11.04 5.48 3.15
CA LYS A 102 10.49 4.60 2.10
C LYS A 102 8.97 4.64 2.00
N PHE A 103 8.25 5.03 3.06
CA PHE A 103 6.81 5.26 2.94
C PHE A 103 6.51 6.36 1.94
N ARG A 104 7.23 7.47 1.99
CA ARG A 104 7.07 8.59 1.07
C ARG A 104 7.42 8.20 -0.36
N GLU A 105 8.48 7.41 -0.56
CA GLU A 105 8.86 6.87 -1.87
C GLU A 105 7.76 5.98 -2.47
N MET A 106 6.96 5.33 -1.60
CA MET A 106 5.80 4.51 -1.99
C MET A 106 4.50 5.31 -2.12
N GLY A 107 4.53 6.64 -1.95
CA GLY A 107 3.33 7.47 -1.95
C GLY A 107 2.47 7.34 -0.70
N LEU A 108 3.05 6.87 0.42
CA LEU A 108 2.36 6.68 1.70
C LEU A 108 2.78 7.79 2.67
N TYR A 109 1.84 8.63 3.11
CA TYR A 109 2.10 9.78 3.97
C TYR A 109 1.35 9.65 5.28
N ILE A 110 2.07 9.48 6.40
CA ILE A 110 1.46 9.56 7.72
C ILE A 110 1.20 11.04 8.02
N THR A 111 -0.08 11.44 7.98
CA THR A 111 -0.51 12.84 8.16
C THR A 111 -1.22 13.07 9.47
N GLU A 112 -1.65 12.02 10.14
CA GLU A 112 -2.37 12.07 11.42
C GLU A 112 -1.77 11.04 12.40
N VAL A 113 -1.56 11.47 13.66
CA VAL A 113 -1.05 10.60 14.73
C VAL A 113 -1.99 10.68 15.92
N PHE A 114 -2.32 9.52 16.48
CA PHE A 114 -3.20 9.38 17.61
C PHE A 114 -2.56 8.52 18.72
N ASP A 115 -2.84 8.88 19.99
CA ASP A 115 -2.43 8.10 21.15
C ASP A 115 -3.48 8.28 22.27
N ASN A 116 -3.51 7.38 23.24
CA ASN A 116 -4.33 7.49 24.47
C ASN A 116 -3.56 8.16 25.61
N ASP A 117 -2.23 8.15 25.56
CA ASP A 117 -1.36 8.66 26.60
C ASP A 117 -1.40 10.19 26.62
N LEU A 118 -1.87 10.73 27.77
CA LEU A 118 -1.99 12.17 27.98
C LEU A 118 -0.64 12.90 27.90
N ASP A 119 0.44 12.24 28.26
CA ASP A 119 1.78 12.81 28.19
C ASP A 119 2.30 12.98 26.76
N LYS A 120 1.72 12.27 25.81
CA LYS A 120 2.07 12.35 24.39
C LYS A 120 1.15 13.26 23.60
N ILE A 121 -0.12 13.34 24.01
CA ILE A 121 -1.13 14.18 23.35
C ILE A 121 -0.69 15.63 23.39
N GLY A 122 -0.81 16.33 22.25
CA GLY A 122 -0.38 17.70 22.08
C GLY A 122 1.10 17.87 21.73
N ARG A 123 1.93 16.83 21.80
CA ARG A 123 3.33 16.90 21.34
C ARG A 123 3.42 16.79 19.83
N ASN A 124 4.42 17.43 19.25
CA ASN A 124 4.74 17.26 17.83
C ASN A 124 5.63 16.03 17.65
N LEU A 125 5.24 15.14 16.74
CA LEU A 125 5.97 13.93 16.41
C LEU A 125 6.11 13.81 14.90
N GLY A 126 7.34 13.99 14.39
CA GLY A 126 7.61 13.89 12.95
C GLY A 126 6.83 14.90 12.09
N GLY A 127 6.52 16.08 12.61
CA GLY A 127 5.71 17.09 11.95
C GLY A 127 4.20 16.96 12.18
N CYS A 128 3.74 15.87 12.82
CA CYS A 128 2.34 15.65 13.15
C CYS A 128 2.07 15.93 14.63
N LEU A 129 0.98 16.64 14.93
CA LEU A 129 0.50 16.80 16.29
C LEU A 129 -0.18 15.51 16.76
N VAL A 130 0.27 14.94 17.88
CA VAL A 130 -0.37 13.76 18.49
C VAL A 130 -1.73 14.16 19.06
N LYS A 131 -2.77 13.48 18.64
CA LYS A 131 -4.17 13.72 19.02
C LYS A 131 -4.73 12.57 19.83
N ASN A 132 -5.76 12.87 20.62
CA ASN A 132 -6.45 11.82 21.37
C ASN A 132 -7.21 10.87 20.45
N VAL A 133 -7.10 9.55 20.67
CA VAL A 133 -7.80 8.51 19.88
C VAL A 133 -9.32 8.74 19.84
N LYS A 134 -9.92 9.30 20.89
CA LYS A 134 -11.37 9.64 20.92
C LYS A 134 -11.81 10.56 19.77
N SER A 135 -10.88 11.31 19.18
CA SER A 135 -11.15 12.20 18.02
C SER A 135 -10.95 11.54 16.65
N ILE A 136 -10.51 10.28 16.63
CA ILE A 136 -10.05 9.61 15.41
C ILE A 136 -11.14 9.51 14.34
N ASN A 137 -12.38 9.15 14.74
CA ASN A 137 -13.49 9.00 13.80
C ASN A 137 -13.82 10.32 13.09
N LYS A 138 -13.88 11.43 13.83
CA LYS A 138 -14.16 12.77 13.30
C LYS A 138 -13.08 13.21 12.32
N ILE A 139 -11.81 13.00 12.65
CA ILE A 139 -10.67 13.46 11.85
C ILE A 139 -10.53 12.62 10.60
N ILE A 140 -10.58 11.28 10.70
CA ILE A 140 -10.48 10.36 9.58
C ILE A 140 -11.60 10.62 8.56
N ASN A 141 -12.85 10.77 9.02
CA ASN A 141 -13.97 11.05 8.13
C ASN A 141 -13.84 12.41 7.45
N LYS A 142 -13.45 13.46 8.20
CA LYS A 142 -13.27 14.82 7.65
C LYS A 142 -12.18 14.87 6.59
N LYS A 143 -11.05 14.18 6.80
CA LYS A 143 -9.92 14.15 5.88
C LYS A 143 -10.04 13.10 4.77
N GLY A 144 -10.99 12.17 4.89
CA GLY A 144 -11.19 11.10 3.93
C GLY A 144 -10.09 10.03 3.95
N ILE A 145 -9.35 9.90 5.06
CA ILE A 145 -8.28 8.91 5.23
C ILE A 145 -8.86 7.50 5.08
N LYS A 146 -8.17 6.64 4.36
CA LYS A 146 -8.64 5.28 4.04
C LYS A 146 -7.79 4.17 4.67
N ILE A 147 -6.59 4.50 5.15
CA ILE A 147 -5.62 3.55 5.69
C ILE A 147 -5.24 3.96 7.10
N VAL A 148 -5.24 3.00 8.01
CA VAL A 148 -4.81 3.19 9.40
C VAL A 148 -3.72 2.19 9.72
N ILE A 149 -2.65 2.64 10.36
CA ILE A 149 -1.63 1.77 10.97
C ILE A 149 -1.88 1.73 12.47
N LEU A 150 -1.93 0.53 13.04
CA LEU A 150 -1.96 0.31 14.49
C LEU A 150 -0.56 -0.11 14.96
N ALA A 151 0.01 0.68 15.86
CA ALA A 151 1.31 0.45 16.50
C ALA A 151 1.16 0.62 18.03
N ILE A 152 0.16 -0.06 18.59
CA ILE A 152 -0.28 -0.01 20.00
C ILE A 152 -0.14 -1.39 20.65
N GLN A 153 -0.30 -1.47 21.96
CA GLN A 153 -0.34 -2.76 22.65
C GLN A 153 -1.67 -3.49 22.37
N GLN A 154 -1.63 -4.81 22.45
CA GLN A 154 -2.78 -5.67 22.12
C GLN A 154 -4.04 -5.33 22.92
N ASP A 155 -3.87 -4.98 24.19
CA ASP A 155 -4.99 -4.66 25.10
C ASP A 155 -5.75 -3.39 24.70
N ASP A 156 -5.10 -2.46 23.97
CA ASP A 156 -5.69 -1.20 23.52
C ASP A 156 -6.45 -1.31 22.19
N ILE A 157 -6.30 -2.43 21.47
CA ILE A 157 -6.80 -2.59 20.10
C ILE A 157 -8.32 -2.46 20.03
N GLU A 158 -9.06 -3.14 20.93
CA GLU A 158 -10.52 -3.19 20.84
C GLU A 158 -11.15 -1.79 20.96
N GLY A 159 -10.65 -0.97 21.88
CA GLY A 159 -11.13 0.41 22.04
C GLY A 159 -10.91 1.27 20.78
N VAL A 160 -9.76 1.08 20.11
CA VAL A 160 -9.47 1.76 18.86
C VAL A 160 -10.35 1.25 17.72
N LEU A 161 -10.57 -0.06 17.64
CA LEU A 161 -11.41 -0.66 16.58
C LEU A 161 -12.87 -0.18 16.70
N GLN A 162 -13.40 0.01 17.91
CA GLN A 162 -14.75 0.55 18.11
C GLN A 162 -14.89 1.96 17.50
N GLU A 163 -13.87 2.81 17.65
CA GLU A 163 -13.88 4.12 17.01
C GLU A 163 -13.68 4.04 15.48
N LEU A 164 -12.84 3.14 15.01
CA LEU A 164 -12.59 2.95 13.57
C LEU A 164 -13.80 2.38 12.83
N ARG A 165 -14.64 1.55 13.47
CA ARG A 165 -15.91 1.07 12.90
C ARG A 165 -16.86 2.20 12.50
N LYS A 166 -16.73 3.38 13.11
CA LYS A 166 -17.54 4.57 12.80
C LYS A 166 -16.98 5.37 11.61
N THR A 167 -15.96 4.85 10.92
CA THR A 167 -15.25 5.52 9.84
C THR A 167 -15.43 4.83 8.49
N ASN A 168 -15.03 5.53 7.42
CA ASN A 168 -15.02 5.00 6.05
C ASN A 168 -13.65 4.48 5.63
N ILE A 169 -12.82 3.98 6.57
CA ILE A 169 -11.54 3.35 6.27
C ILE A 169 -11.73 2.10 5.41
N LYS A 170 -10.69 1.73 4.67
CA LYS A 170 -10.66 0.57 3.77
C LYS A 170 -9.64 -0.47 4.18
N ALA A 171 -8.61 -0.07 4.92
CA ALA A 171 -7.56 -0.97 5.37
C ALA A 171 -7.03 -0.58 6.75
N ILE A 172 -6.69 -1.60 7.52
CA ILE A 172 -5.94 -1.50 8.77
C ILE A 172 -4.67 -2.32 8.59
N TRP A 173 -3.53 -1.69 8.84
CA TRP A 173 -2.25 -2.36 8.95
C TRP A 173 -1.91 -2.54 10.42
N ASN A 174 -2.13 -3.75 10.93
CA ASN A 174 -1.89 -4.07 12.33
C ASN A 174 -0.43 -4.51 12.53
N LEU A 175 0.30 -3.77 13.37
CA LEU A 175 1.69 -4.04 13.80
C LEU A 175 1.80 -4.27 15.31
N SER A 176 0.65 -4.57 15.94
CA SER A 176 0.55 -4.80 17.39
C SER A 176 0.91 -6.21 17.77
#